data_b3ca04e9cc4184c681549ada7b02f7fa
#
_entry.id   b3ca04e9cc4184c681549ada7b02f7fa
#
_cell.length_a   1.000
_cell.length_b   1.000
_cell.length_c   1.000
_cell.angle_alpha   90.00
_cell.angle_beta   90.00
_cell.angle_gamma   90.00
#
_symmetry.space_group_name_H-M   'P 1'
#
loop_
_entity.id
_entity.type
_entity.pdbx_description
1 polymer ?
#
loop_
_entity_poly.entity_id
_entity_poly.type
_entity_poly.pdbx_seq_one_letter_code
_entity_poly.pdbx_strand_id
1 'polypeptide(L)'
;MLRKAERILGNREDAGDVVQSLFVDLVERGVERVELPYLYRAVTNRCLNVIRDRRNRERLLDRQEAALRGPARVRCDDEVIGLDLLLKLGGRLDARHLEVLVCRFVDDMSQDEIAELLGTSRKTVGKRLDRIRGHVAELRASEAGQARARGGEG
;
A
#
# COMPACT_ATOMS: atom_id res chain seq x y z
N MET A 1 -8.88 12.18 -4.47
CA MET A 1 -9.13 11.02 -3.60
C MET A 1 -9.42 9.75 -4.39
N LEU A 2 -10.42 9.74 -5.29
CA LEU A 2 -10.79 8.54 -6.06
C LEU A 2 -9.63 7.96 -6.87
N ARG A 3 -8.91 8.77 -7.66
CA ARG A 3 -7.72 8.31 -8.41
C ARG A 3 -6.65 7.66 -7.54
N LYS A 4 -6.44 8.19 -6.33
CA LYS A 4 -5.50 7.63 -5.37
C LYS A 4 -5.95 6.25 -4.89
N ALA A 5 -7.20 6.14 -4.48
CA ALA A 5 -7.78 4.85 -4.05
C ALA A 5 -7.74 3.82 -5.19
N GLU A 6 -8.08 4.23 -6.41
CA GLU A 6 -8.03 3.38 -7.60
C GLU A 6 -6.61 2.86 -7.90
N ARG A 7 -5.59 3.72 -7.77
CA ARG A 7 -4.18 3.32 -7.94
C ARG A 7 -3.73 2.32 -6.88
N ILE A 8 -4.22 2.44 -5.63
CA ILE A 8 -3.87 1.54 -4.53
C ILE A 8 -4.62 0.22 -4.63
N LEU A 9 -5.91 0.25 -4.96
CA LEU A 9 -6.79 -0.94 -4.94
C LEU A 9 -6.82 -1.69 -6.28
N GLY A 10 -6.41 -1.02 -7.38
CA GLY A 10 -6.44 -1.58 -8.74
C GLY A 10 -7.86 -1.78 -9.29
N ASN A 11 -8.89 -1.30 -8.58
CA ASN A 11 -10.30 -1.45 -8.93
C ASN A 11 -11.06 -0.17 -8.60
N ARG A 12 -11.83 0.33 -9.58
CA ARG A 12 -12.59 1.58 -9.47
C ARG A 12 -13.80 1.47 -8.53
N GLU A 13 -14.46 0.32 -8.51
CA GLU A 13 -15.63 0.06 -7.65
C GLU A 13 -15.23 0.12 -6.18
N ASP A 14 -14.23 -0.66 -5.78
CA ASP A 14 -13.68 -0.64 -4.42
C ASP A 14 -13.14 0.73 -4.02
N ALA A 15 -12.51 1.44 -4.96
CA ALA A 15 -12.02 2.79 -4.74
C ALA A 15 -13.18 3.77 -4.46
N GLY A 16 -14.29 3.62 -5.19
CA GLY A 16 -15.53 4.36 -4.95
C GLY A 16 -16.08 4.12 -3.56
N ASP A 17 -16.18 2.86 -3.15
CA ASP A 17 -16.69 2.46 -1.83
C ASP A 17 -15.84 3.02 -0.69
N VAL A 18 -14.51 2.93 -0.82
CA VAL A 18 -13.58 3.49 0.18
C VAL A 18 -13.74 4.99 0.32
N VAL A 19 -13.81 5.72 -0.79
CA VAL A 19 -13.97 7.18 -0.77
C VAL A 19 -15.33 7.56 -0.22
N GLN A 20 -16.40 6.90 -0.65
CA GLN A 20 -17.76 7.15 -0.17
C GLN A 20 -17.87 6.89 1.34
N SER A 21 -17.37 5.75 1.83
CA SER A 21 -17.40 5.42 3.26
C SER A 21 -16.60 6.43 4.10
N LEU A 22 -15.49 6.97 3.56
CA LEU A 22 -14.75 8.04 4.24
C LEU A 22 -15.60 9.29 4.42
N PHE A 23 -16.28 9.74 3.36
CA PHE A 23 -17.10 10.94 3.46
C PHE A 23 -18.34 10.73 4.35
N VAL A 24 -18.97 9.55 4.30
CA VAL A 24 -20.07 9.21 5.22
C VAL A 24 -19.62 9.33 6.67
N ASP A 25 -18.49 8.71 7.04
CA ASP A 25 -17.96 8.80 8.41
C ASP A 25 -17.63 10.23 8.83
N LEU A 26 -17.13 11.08 7.92
CA LEU A 26 -16.84 12.48 8.22
C LEU A 26 -18.14 13.27 8.51
N VAL A 27 -19.19 13.03 7.72
CA VAL A 27 -20.50 13.64 7.90
C VAL A 27 -21.14 13.17 9.23
N GLU A 28 -21.12 11.87 9.50
CA GLU A 28 -21.67 11.31 10.74
C GLU A 28 -20.97 11.83 11.99
N ARG A 29 -19.68 12.11 11.91
CA ARG A 29 -18.88 12.73 12.99
C ARG A 29 -19.05 14.24 13.11
N GLY A 30 -19.83 14.85 12.24
CA GLY A 30 -20.03 16.30 12.22
C GLY A 30 -18.78 17.11 11.89
N VAL A 31 -17.87 16.56 11.09
CA VAL A 31 -16.62 17.23 10.72
C VAL A 31 -16.91 18.23 9.61
N GLU A 32 -17.00 19.52 9.95
CA GLU A 32 -17.34 20.59 9.00
C GLU A 32 -16.16 20.99 8.11
N ARG A 33 -14.93 20.83 8.58
CA ARG A 33 -13.71 21.18 7.83
C ARG A 33 -12.68 20.08 7.92
N VAL A 34 -12.19 19.65 6.76
CA VAL A 34 -11.17 18.60 6.66
C VAL A 34 -10.01 19.09 5.82
N GLU A 35 -8.82 19.02 6.38
CA GLU A 35 -7.61 19.36 5.66
C GLU A 35 -7.23 18.26 4.66
N LEU A 36 -6.67 18.66 3.52
CA LEU A 36 -6.24 17.76 2.46
C LEU A 36 -5.26 16.67 2.94
N PRO A 37 -4.25 16.98 3.77
CA PRO A 37 -3.35 15.96 4.35
C PRO A 37 -4.08 14.87 5.14
N TYR A 38 -5.10 15.25 5.91
CA TYR A 38 -5.91 14.29 6.64
C TYR A 38 -6.67 13.36 5.69
N LEU A 39 -7.31 13.90 4.65
CA LEU A 39 -8.03 13.10 3.64
C LEU A 39 -7.10 12.11 2.93
N TYR A 40 -5.90 12.54 2.57
CA TYR A 40 -4.90 11.68 1.94
C TYR A 40 -4.51 10.49 2.83
N ARG A 41 -4.26 10.74 4.12
CA ARG A 41 -3.97 9.69 5.11
C ARG A 41 -5.14 8.75 5.31
N ALA A 42 -6.35 9.32 5.47
CA ALA A 42 -7.55 8.55 5.71
C ALA A 42 -7.88 7.60 4.55
N VAL A 43 -7.81 8.09 3.29
CA VAL A 43 -7.99 7.25 2.10
C VAL A 43 -6.93 6.15 2.04
N THR A 44 -5.65 6.50 2.24
CA THR A 44 -4.56 5.53 2.22
C THR A 44 -4.78 4.41 3.25
N ASN A 45 -5.08 4.78 4.50
CA ASN A 45 -5.29 3.82 5.58
C ASN A 45 -6.49 2.91 5.31
N ARG A 46 -7.58 3.44 4.74
CA ARG A 46 -8.74 2.63 4.38
C ARG A 46 -8.43 1.66 3.24
N CYS A 47 -7.73 2.11 2.20
CA CYS A 47 -7.29 1.23 1.12
C CYS A 47 -6.40 0.09 1.64
N LEU A 48 -5.44 0.40 2.52
CA LEU A 48 -4.57 -0.61 3.13
C LEU A 48 -5.35 -1.61 4.00
N ASN A 49 -6.40 -1.16 4.71
CA ASN A 49 -7.27 -2.05 5.45
C ASN A 49 -8.05 -3.00 4.52
N VAL A 50 -8.64 -2.48 3.43
CA VAL A 50 -9.31 -3.32 2.41
C VAL A 50 -8.36 -4.39 1.86
N ILE A 51 -7.13 -4.01 1.52
CA ILE A 51 -6.11 -4.95 1.04
C ILE A 51 -5.78 -6.01 2.10
N ARG A 52 -5.60 -5.60 3.37
CA ARG A 52 -5.34 -6.52 4.49
C ARG A 52 -6.48 -7.51 4.70
N ASP A 53 -7.72 -7.03 4.66
CA ASP A 53 -8.92 -7.85 4.85
C ASP A 53 -9.12 -8.84 3.70
N ARG A 54 -8.80 -8.47 2.46
CA ARG A 54 -8.78 -9.38 1.32
C ARG A 54 -7.77 -10.50 1.52
N ARG A 55 -6.52 -10.13 1.88
CA ARG A 55 -5.46 -11.11 2.13
C ARG A 55 -5.81 -12.07 3.28
N ASN A 56 -6.44 -11.56 4.33
CA ASN A 56 -6.88 -12.41 5.44
C ASN A 56 -7.98 -13.38 4.98
N ARG A 57 -8.93 -12.93 4.16
CA ARG A 57 -9.95 -13.79 3.55
C ARG A 57 -9.37 -14.82 2.60
N GLU A 58 -8.44 -14.43 1.73
CA GLU A 58 -7.72 -15.34 0.84
C GLU A 58 -6.96 -16.40 1.62
N ARG A 59 -6.23 -16.03 2.68
CA ARG A 59 -5.53 -17.00 3.54
C ARG A 59 -6.46 -17.97 4.25
N LEU A 60 -7.68 -17.57 4.58
CA LEU A 60 -8.69 -18.45 5.16
C LEU A 60 -9.29 -19.38 4.10
N LEU A 61 -9.42 -18.92 2.86
CA LEU A 61 -9.90 -19.71 1.70
C LEU A 61 -8.79 -20.61 1.13
N ASP A 62 -7.52 -20.16 1.09
CA ASP A 62 -6.35 -20.92 0.61
C ASP A 62 -6.01 -22.15 1.46
N ARG A 63 -6.61 -22.27 2.63
CA ARG A 63 -6.64 -23.57 3.32
C ARG A 63 -7.51 -24.61 2.62
N GLN A 64 -8.30 -24.23 1.63
CA GLN A 64 -9.16 -25.12 0.86
C GLN A 64 -8.90 -25.16 -0.67
N GLU A 65 -8.25 -24.15 -1.28
CA GLU A 65 -7.99 -24.15 -2.74
C GLU A 65 -6.75 -23.29 -3.10
N ALA A 66 -5.58 -23.89 -3.11
CA ALA A 66 -4.36 -23.31 -3.66
C ALA A 66 -4.26 -23.62 -5.16
N ALA A 67 -4.86 -22.85 -6.01
CA ALA A 67 -4.44 -22.64 -7.41
C ALA A 67 -5.40 -21.72 -8.18
N LEU A 68 -4.87 -20.71 -8.86
CA LEU A 68 -5.50 -19.93 -9.92
C LEU A 68 -5.92 -18.48 -9.54
N ARG A 69 -4.95 -17.58 -9.33
CA ARG A 69 -5.07 -16.17 -9.78
C ARG A 69 -3.73 -15.47 -9.80
N GLY A 70 -3.35 -15.01 -11.00
CA GLY A 70 -2.13 -14.24 -11.20
C GLY A 70 -2.19 -12.83 -10.59
N PRO A 71 -1.03 -12.22 -10.29
CA PRO A 71 -0.96 -10.95 -9.56
C PRO A 71 -1.38 -9.74 -10.40
N ALA A 72 -2.23 -8.90 -9.84
CA ALA A 72 -2.51 -7.57 -10.38
C ALA A 72 -1.27 -6.67 -10.26
N ARG A 73 -0.87 -6.02 -11.36
CA ARG A 73 0.32 -5.17 -11.45
C ARG A 73 -0.07 -3.70 -11.44
N VAL A 74 0.48 -2.93 -10.51
CA VAL A 74 0.43 -1.46 -10.53
C VAL A 74 1.73 -0.96 -11.19
N ARG A 75 1.63 -0.19 -12.27
CA ARG A 75 2.78 0.38 -12.98
C ARG A 75 3.22 1.67 -12.30
N CYS A 76 4.46 1.71 -11.84
CA CYS A 76 5.25 2.92 -11.62
C CYS A 76 6.53 2.81 -12.44
N ASP A 77 6.89 3.85 -13.16
CA ASP A 77 7.85 3.84 -14.28
C ASP A 77 9.33 3.58 -13.95
N ASP A 78 9.74 3.23 -12.74
CA ASP A 78 11.13 2.80 -12.48
C ASP A 78 11.27 1.62 -11.49
N GLU A 79 10.26 1.28 -10.74
CA GLU A 79 10.18 0.03 -9.97
C GLU A 79 8.74 -0.44 -9.94
N VAL A 80 8.42 -1.49 -10.69
CA VAL A 80 7.13 -2.18 -10.56
C VAL A 80 7.05 -2.77 -9.16
N ILE A 81 6.53 -2.00 -8.23
CA ILE A 81 6.11 -2.53 -6.94
C ILE A 81 4.77 -3.20 -7.20
N GLY A 82 4.81 -4.50 -7.44
CA GLY A 82 3.59 -5.28 -7.63
C GLY A 82 2.71 -5.20 -6.37
N LEU A 83 1.41 -5.30 -6.54
CA LEU A 83 0.44 -5.34 -5.44
C LEU A 83 0.83 -6.39 -4.38
N ASP A 84 1.38 -7.52 -4.81
CA ASP A 84 1.90 -8.58 -3.93
C ASP A 84 3.04 -8.07 -3.01
N LEU A 85 3.96 -7.28 -3.53
CA LEU A 85 5.03 -6.68 -2.74
C LEU A 85 4.49 -5.64 -1.74
N LEU A 86 3.53 -4.81 -2.17
CA LEU A 86 2.85 -3.88 -1.25
C LEU A 86 2.12 -4.61 -0.12
N LEU A 87 1.48 -5.74 -0.43
CA LEU A 87 0.81 -6.59 0.55
C LEU A 87 1.79 -7.22 1.54
N LYS A 88 2.92 -7.73 1.04
CA LYS A 88 3.99 -8.30 1.87
C LYS A 88 4.64 -7.24 2.76
N LEU A 89 4.87 -6.04 2.23
CA LEU A 89 5.38 -4.89 2.98
C LEU A 89 4.35 -4.40 4.02
N GLY A 90 3.07 -4.40 3.69
CA GLY A 90 1.99 -3.99 4.60
C GLY A 90 1.92 -4.79 5.90
N GLY A 91 2.41 -6.05 5.88
CA GLY A 91 2.52 -6.87 7.10
C GLY A 91 3.80 -6.64 7.92
N ARG A 92 4.80 -5.92 7.37
CA ARG A 92 6.12 -5.71 8.00
C ARG A 92 6.41 -4.25 8.34
N LEU A 93 5.73 -3.31 7.70
CA LEU A 93 5.89 -1.88 7.89
C LEU A 93 4.80 -1.33 8.81
N ASP A 94 5.17 -0.40 9.68
CA ASP A 94 4.20 0.37 10.44
C ASP A 94 3.44 1.38 9.56
N ALA A 95 2.36 1.94 10.08
CA ALA A 95 1.50 2.87 9.34
C ALA A 95 2.25 4.08 8.78
N ARG A 96 3.27 4.58 9.50
CA ARG A 96 4.05 5.76 9.09
C ARG A 96 4.97 5.47 7.91
N HIS A 97 5.53 4.26 7.81
CA HIS A 97 6.31 3.82 6.66
C HIS A 97 5.42 3.54 5.46
N LEU A 98 4.24 2.95 5.68
CA LEU A 98 3.26 2.72 4.61
C LEU A 98 2.75 4.02 3.99
N GLU A 99 2.48 5.05 4.79
CA GLU A 99 2.11 6.39 4.28
C GLU A 99 3.20 6.95 3.33
N VAL A 100 4.46 6.89 3.74
CA VAL A 100 5.59 7.36 2.91
C VAL A 100 5.74 6.51 1.65
N LEU A 101 5.60 5.19 1.76
CA LEU A 101 5.66 4.27 0.62
C LEU A 101 4.59 4.61 -0.42
N VAL A 102 3.33 4.79 0.00
CA VAL A 102 2.23 5.13 -0.92
C VAL A 102 2.46 6.50 -1.55
N CYS A 103 2.80 7.53 -0.76
CA CYS A 103 3.07 8.86 -1.30
C CYS A 103 4.20 8.84 -2.33
N ARG A 104 5.27 8.08 -2.08
CA ARG A 104 6.43 8.02 -2.98
C ARG A 104 6.17 7.19 -4.24
N PHE A 105 5.64 5.98 -4.10
CA PHE A 105 5.60 4.99 -5.18
C PHE A 105 4.22 4.89 -5.87
N VAL A 106 3.15 5.33 -5.22
CA VAL A 106 1.81 5.35 -5.82
C VAL A 106 1.44 6.74 -6.30
N ASP A 107 1.74 7.79 -5.50
CA ASP A 107 1.40 9.17 -5.82
C ASP A 107 2.54 9.94 -6.49
N ASP A 108 3.72 9.33 -6.64
CA ASP A 108 4.93 9.88 -7.25
C ASP A 108 5.38 11.23 -6.66
N MET A 109 5.18 11.39 -5.36
CA MET A 109 5.54 12.61 -4.66
C MET A 109 7.04 12.67 -4.37
N SER A 110 7.61 13.87 -4.44
CA SER A 110 8.96 14.16 -3.97
C SER A 110 9.06 14.06 -2.43
N GLN A 111 10.28 13.93 -1.91
CA GLN A 111 10.48 13.89 -0.46
C GLN A 111 10.04 15.18 0.25
N ASP A 112 10.13 16.31 -0.43
CA ASP A 112 9.72 17.61 0.10
C ASP A 112 8.19 17.71 0.18
N GLU A 113 7.47 17.30 -0.86
CA GLU A 113 6.00 17.22 -0.87
C GLU A 113 5.48 16.22 0.18
N ILE A 114 6.15 15.07 0.35
CA ILE A 114 5.80 14.10 1.40
C ILE A 114 6.03 14.69 2.78
N ALA A 115 7.13 15.41 2.98
CA ALA A 115 7.44 16.06 4.25
C ALA A 115 6.39 17.10 4.62
N GLU A 116 5.99 17.93 3.68
CA GLU A 116 4.91 18.92 3.82
C GLU A 116 3.57 18.25 4.11
N LEU A 117 3.18 17.27 3.29
CA LEU A 117 1.91 16.54 3.43
C LEU A 117 1.78 15.83 4.79
N LEU A 118 2.87 15.22 5.27
CA LEU A 118 2.87 14.44 6.51
C LEU A 118 3.26 15.27 7.75
N GLY A 119 3.53 16.57 7.60
CA GLY A 119 3.95 17.44 8.70
C GLY A 119 5.24 16.95 9.37
N THR A 120 6.22 16.53 8.57
CA THR A 120 7.50 15.98 9.06
C THR A 120 8.68 16.59 8.31
N SER A 121 9.91 16.27 8.71
CA SER A 121 11.09 16.77 7.99
C SER A 121 11.45 15.87 6.80
N ARG A 122 12.03 16.46 5.73
CA ARG A 122 12.60 15.73 4.60
C ARG A 122 13.59 14.64 5.05
N LYS A 123 14.41 14.93 6.07
CA LYS A 123 15.34 13.97 6.65
C LYS A 123 14.63 12.75 7.23
N THR A 124 13.48 12.96 7.89
CA THR A 124 12.65 11.88 8.43
C THR A 124 12.05 11.04 7.31
N VAL A 125 11.57 11.67 6.23
CA VAL A 125 11.08 10.98 5.03
C VAL A 125 12.19 10.13 4.41
N GLY A 126 13.39 10.69 4.23
CA GLY A 126 14.55 9.96 3.72
C GLY A 126 14.86 8.70 4.53
N LYS A 127 14.96 8.82 5.87
CA LYS A 127 15.18 7.67 6.76
C LYS A 127 14.09 6.59 6.65
N ARG A 128 12.83 6.99 6.49
CA ARG A 128 11.73 6.03 6.29
C ARG A 128 11.84 5.33 4.94
N LEU A 129 12.19 6.05 3.87
CA LEU A 129 12.42 5.46 2.55
C LEU A 129 13.57 4.45 2.57
N ASP A 130 14.68 4.77 3.25
CA ASP A 130 15.81 3.85 3.38
C ASP A 130 15.41 2.56 4.11
N ARG A 131 14.60 2.66 5.15
CA ARG A 131 14.08 1.48 5.86
C ARG A 131 13.14 0.65 4.98
N ILE A 132 12.28 1.31 4.18
CA ILE A 132 11.41 0.64 3.21
C ILE A 132 12.26 -0.12 2.18
N ARG A 133 13.31 0.50 1.63
CA ARG A 133 14.25 -0.15 0.70
C ARG A 133 14.92 -1.38 1.30
N GLY A 134 15.32 -1.30 2.57
CA GLY A 134 15.86 -2.45 3.32
C GLY A 134 14.89 -3.63 3.33
N HIS A 135 13.64 -3.40 3.72
CA HIS A 135 12.62 -4.45 3.73
C HIS A 135 12.31 -5.01 2.33
N VAL A 136 12.32 -4.17 1.29
CA VAL A 136 12.17 -4.62 -0.10
C VAL A 136 13.33 -5.53 -0.50
N ALA A 137 14.57 -5.18 -0.18
CA ALA A 137 15.75 -5.98 -0.48
C ALA A 137 15.70 -7.35 0.24
N GLU A 138 15.32 -7.37 1.51
CA GLU A 138 15.13 -8.62 2.27
C GLU A 138 14.06 -9.54 1.65
N LEU A 139 12.93 -8.98 1.24
CA LEU A 139 11.86 -9.74 0.59
C LEU A 139 12.30 -10.33 -0.74
N ARG A 140 12.98 -9.55 -1.58
CA ARG A 140 13.52 -10.01 -2.86
C ARG A 140 14.57 -11.13 -2.68
N ALA A 141 15.44 -10.99 -1.70
CA ALA A 141 16.43 -12.01 -1.37
C ALA A 141 15.78 -13.33 -0.92
N SER A 142 14.73 -13.24 -0.09
CA SER A 142 13.98 -14.40 0.38
C SER A 142 13.23 -15.11 -0.76
N GLU A 143 12.67 -14.38 -1.71
CA GLU A 143 11.99 -14.93 -2.87
C GLU A 143 12.97 -15.60 -3.84
N ALA A 144 14.13 -15.00 -4.07
CA ALA A 144 15.19 -15.59 -4.90
C ALA A 144 15.72 -16.90 -4.29
N GLY A 145 15.85 -16.96 -2.97
CA GLY A 145 16.22 -18.18 -2.25
C GLY A 145 15.19 -19.31 -2.40
N GLN A 146 13.91 -18.97 -2.27
CA GLN A 146 12.82 -19.94 -2.44
C GLN A 146 12.67 -20.44 -3.87
N ALA A 147 12.88 -19.56 -4.87
CA ALA A 147 12.85 -19.94 -6.29
C ALA A 147 13.98 -20.93 -6.63
N ARG A 148 15.19 -20.73 -6.10
CA ARG A 148 16.31 -21.67 -6.26
C ARG A 148 16.09 -23.02 -5.60
N ALA A 149 15.48 -23.04 -4.41
CA ALA A 149 15.16 -24.28 -3.71
C ALA A 149 14.10 -25.12 -4.45
N ARG A 150 13.16 -24.50 -5.16
CA ARG A 150 12.13 -25.19 -5.95
C ARG A 150 12.63 -25.65 -7.34
N GLY A 151 13.69 -25.03 -7.89
CA GLY A 151 14.27 -25.38 -9.18
C GLY A 151 15.37 -26.45 -9.13
N GLY A 152 15.73 -26.94 -7.96
CA GLY A 152 16.78 -27.93 -7.73
C GLY A 152 16.31 -29.39 -7.63
N GLU A 153 15.00 -29.64 -7.72
CA GLU A 153 14.41 -31.00 -7.75
C GLU A 153 13.87 -31.32 -9.15
N GLY A 154 14.77 -31.45 -10.12
CA GLY A 154 14.44 -31.87 -11.47
C GLY A 154 15.55 -32.73 -12.07
#